data_1ff6c8427f9f41f5087ef50a1bf57ead
#
_entry.id   1ff6c8427f9f41f5087ef50a1bf57ead
#
_cell.length_a   1.000
_cell.length_b   1.000
_cell.length_c   1.000
_cell.angle_alpha   90.00
_cell.angle_beta   90.00
_cell.angle_gamma   90.00
#
_symmetry.space_group_name_H-M   'P 1'
#
loop_
_entity.id
_entity.type
_entity.pdbx_description
1 polymer ?
#
loop_
_entity_poly.entity_id
_entity_poly.type
_entity_poly.pdbx_seq_one_letter_code
_entity_poly.pdbx_strand_id
1 'polypeptide(L)'
;MLCISVAPVSRKLSKADLLNAAGQCDLIELCLDHFLKEPDVGDILQGIPKPILVACRRPQDGGKFAGTEEERMTLLRQAIVAGPQYVELDLETAPKVPRFGKTKRLISVMSLDGPPDDVDAVYDEAAKVNADVIKFAWPAPTFEAVWPLLKIISQKRQIPTVGLAVGRGAVTLALIGRALEVPWSYAALERGLESVPGQPTVSDLKDIYCWDDINSKTRFVGLVGPVDRQTAITARALNAAFRKLDDRHRCLPLPIQSFDRLGERLERLKINAVLVAPELARAAAEHAEKREGSAESSGCADLLIHQQDGWTAYQKLWRHAAKVLEDRLGRKDEHDHPLDRRNVLVIGCGGLAQAFIHGVQRNKGIVSVTAANEKGAQQLAQKFNVRHVPFHNLYDTLADVIVIAEPSIQMGHGKADINAGYFRTTMAVMDLSAMPDDTPILAEARARGCKVVEPSDVFRAVLAAQFESLTGKQFPATVWDDVLANEP
;
A
#
# COMPACT_ATOMS: atom_id res chain seq x y z
N MET A 1 20.48 4.86 -4.69
CA MET A 1 20.32 4.52 -6.12
C MET A 1 19.07 3.64 -6.28
N LEU A 2 18.48 3.62 -7.49
CA LEU A 2 17.41 2.68 -7.86
C LEU A 2 18.02 1.53 -8.68
N CYS A 3 17.76 0.28 -8.26
CA CYS A 3 18.20 -0.94 -8.96
C CYS A 3 16.97 -1.60 -9.59
N ILE A 4 16.97 -1.79 -10.91
CA ILE A 4 15.93 -2.55 -11.59
C ILE A 4 16.40 -3.98 -11.79
N SER A 5 15.59 -4.94 -11.28
CA SER A 5 15.81 -6.36 -11.54
C SER A 5 15.23 -6.73 -12.90
N VAL A 6 16.08 -7.29 -13.77
CA VAL A 6 15.72 -7.80 -15.10
C VAL A 6 15.91 -9.31 -15.09
N ALA A 7 14.82 -10.04 -15.28
CA ALA A 7 14.76 -11.49 -15.22
C ALA A 7 14.36 -12.10 -16.59
N PRO A 8 15.22 -12.02 -17.62
CA PRO A 8 14.86 -12.37 -18.98
C PRO A 8 14.83 -13.88 -19.17
N VAL A 9 13.83 -14.38 -19.86
CA VAL A 9 13.70 -15.81 -20.19
C VAL A 9 14.46 -16.23 -21.47
N SER A 10 14.87 -15.25 -22.27
CA SER A 10 15.57 -15.52 -23.54
C SER A 10 16.64 -14.49 -23.87
N ARG A 11 17.68 -14.92 -24.62
CA ARG A 11 18.75 -14.04 -25.09
C ARG A 11 18.26 -12.88 -25.97
N LYS A 12 17.23 -13.12 -26.82
CA LYS A 12 16.72 -12.10 -27.75
C LYS A 12 16.10 -10.90 -27.03
N LEU A 13 15.38 -11.15 -25.93
CA LEU A 13 14.69 -10.11 -25.18
C LEU A 13 15.59 -9.43 -24.15
N SER A 14 16.60 -10.15 -23.64
CA SER A 14 17.46 -9.65 -22.56
C SER A 14 18.09 -8.29 -22.84
N LYS A 15 18.61 -8.07 -24.05
CA LYS A 15 19.28 -6.82 -24.42
C LYS A 15 18.29 -5.66 -24.54
N ALA A 16 17.09 -5.92 -25.04
CA ALA A 16 16.02 -4.90 -25.10
C ALA A 16 15.54 -4.53 -23.70
N ASP A 17 15.31 -5.52 -22.82
CA ASP A 17 14.90 -5.31 -21.44
C ASP A 17 15.97 -4.53 -20.65
N LEU A 18 17.26 -4.86 -20.83
CA LEU A 18 18.36 -4.15 -20.20
C LEU A 18 18.48 -2.70 -20.67
N LEU A 19 18.30 -2.44 -21.97
CA LEU A 19 18.33 -1.08 -22.53
C LEU A 19 17.13 -0.25 -22.05
N ASN A 20 15.95 -0.86 -21.96
CA ASN A 20 14.76 -0.21 -21.40
C ASN A 20 14.98 0.13 -19.91
N ALA A 21 15.48 -0.83 -19.12
CA ALA A 21 15.81 -0.60 -17.72
C ALA A 21 16.89 0.50 -17.55
N ALA A 22 17.89 0.54 -18.43
CA ALA A 22 18.98 1.52 -18.37
C ALA A 22 18.49 2.99 -18.45
N GLY A 23 17.37 3.23 -19.14
CA GLY A 23 16.74 4.55 -19.20
C GLY A 23 16.06 5.00 -17.91
N GLN A 24 15.83 4.08 -16.96
CA GLN A 24 14.95 4.31 -15.82
C GLN A 24 15.59 4.11 -14.45
N CYS A 25 16.84 3.60 -14.38
CA CYS A 25 17.53 3.24 -13.12
C CYS A 25 18.99 3.72 -13.08
N ASP A 26 19.61 3.51 -11.91
CA ASP A 26 21.02 3.78 -11.67
C ASP A 26 21.88 2.51 -11.76
N LEU A 27 21.29 1.33 -11.47
CA LEU A 27 21.90 0.02 -11.44
C LEU A 27 20.93 -1.00 -12.02
N ILE A 28 21.41 -1.96 -12.82
CA ILE A 28 20.58 -3.06 -13.33
C ILE A 28 21.03 -4.35 -12.67
N GLU A 29 20.09 -5.09 -12.08
CA GLU A 29 20.33 -6.47 -11.65
C GLU A 29 19.91 -7.40 -12.79
N LEU A 30 20.84 -8.16 -13.34
CA LEU A 30 20.59 -9.20 -14.35
C LEU A 30 20.50 -10.56 -13.69
N CYS A 31 19.31 -11.17 -13.70
CA CYS A 31 19.03 -12.48 -13.12
C CYS A 31 19.30 -13.59 -14.15
N LEU A 32 20.47 -14.22 -14.09
CA LEU A 32 20.88 -15.27 -15.05
C LEU A 32 20.11 -16.58 -14.83
N ASP A 33 19.62 -16.83 -13.65
CA ASP A 33 18.86 -18.03 -13.28
C ASP A 33 17.49 -18.15 -13.96
N HIS A 34 16.99 -17.09 -14.59
CA HIS A 34 15.73 -17.08 -15.34
C HIS A 34 15.87 -17.52 -16.81
N PHE A 35 17.10 -17.60 -17.34
CA PHE A 35 17.29 -17.99 -18.72
C PHE A 35 16.97 -19.48 -18.95
N LEU A 36 16.18 -19.76 -19.97
CA LEU A 36 15.84 -21.14 -20.38
C LEU A 36 17.00 -21.87 -21.09
N LYS A 37 17.96 -21.13 -21.62
CA LYS A 37 19.17 -21.64 -22.26
C LYS A 37 20.35 -20.81 -21.79
N GLU A 38 21.51 -21.45 -21.65
CA GLU A 38 22.74 -20.78 -21.20
C GLU A 38 23.01 -19.48 -21.98
N PRO A 39 23.12 -18.34 -21.29
CA PRO A 39 23.36 -17.03 -21.91
C PRO A 39 24.86 -16.83 -22.23
N ASP A 40 25.12 -16.10 -23.30
CA ASP A 40 26.44 -15.48 -23.49
C ASP A 40 26.46 -14.16 -22.72
N VAL A 41 26.99 -14.19 -21.51
CA VAL A 41 26.98 -13.03 -20.61
C VAL A 41 27.80 -11.87 -21.17
N GLY A 42 28.93 -12.17 -21.86
CA GLY A 42 29.77 -11.15 -22.46
C GLY A 42 29.02 -10.34 -23.52
N ASP A 43 28.31 -11.01 -24.43
CA ASP A 43 27.50 -10.36 -25.46
C ASP A 43 26.34 -9.58 -24.87
N ILE A 44 25.66 -10.12 -23.84
CA ILE A 44 24.52 -9.46 -23.19
C ILE A 44 24.94 -8.15 -22.50
N LEU A 45 26.10 -8.13 -21.82
CA LEU A 45 26.59 -6.94 -21.12
C LEU A 45 27.15 -5.87 -22.05
N GLN A 46 27.53 -6.25 -23.26
CA GLN A 46 28.16 -5.31 -24.21
C GLN A 46 27.19 -4.20 -24.64
N GLY A 47 27.62 -2.93 -24.49
CA GLY A 47 26.87 -1.77 -24.92
C GLY A 47 25.74 -1.32 -23.98
N ILE A 48 25.62 -1.90 -22.81
CA ILE A 48 24.67 -1.44 -21.78
C ILE A 48 25.28 -0.23 -21.06
N PRO A 49 24.60 0.95 -21.07
CA PRO A 49 25.18 2.22 -20.57
C PRO A 49 25.07 2.40 -19.05
N LYS A 50 24.70 1.38 -18.29
CA LYS A 50 24.55 1.42 -16.83
C LYS A 50 25.38 0.34 -16.14
N PRO A 51 25.80 0.58 -14.89
CA PRO A 51 26.38 -0.47 -14.06
C PRO A 51 25.46 -1.68 -13.95
N ILE A 52 26.04 -2.88 -13.99
CA ILE A 52 25.28 -4.14 -13.89
C ILE A 52 25.73 -4.91 -12.65
N LEU A 53 24.75 -5.44 -11.93
CA LEU A 53 24.84 -6.47 -10.91
C LEU A 53 24.38 -7.78 -11.56
N VAL A 54 25.22 -8.80 -11.59
CA VAL A 54 24.84 -10.13 -12.10
C VAL A 54 24.50 -11.03 -10.94
N ALA A 55 23.35 -11.70 -11.00
CA ALA A 55 22.89 -12.69 -10.05
C ALA A 55 22.54 -14.01 -10.75
N CYS A 56 22.85 -15.15 -10.10
CA CYS A 56 22.43 -16.48 -10.53
C CYS A 56 22.07 -17.29 -9.29
N ARG A 57 20.79 -17.24 -8.89
CA ARG A 57 20.30 -17.77 -7.61
C ARG A 57 19.80 -19.20 -7.76
N ARG A 58 20.08 -20.02 -6.76
CA ARG A 58 19.54 -21.39 -6.63
C ARG A 58 18.08 -21.32 -6.18
N PRO A 59 17.27 -22.38 -6.43
CA PRO A 59 15.89 -22.43 -5.91
C PRO A 59 15.79 -22.22 -4.39
N GLN A 60 16.72 -22.75 -3.61
CA GLN A 60 16.79 -22.55 -2.17
C GLN A 60 17.08 -21.11 -1.74
N ASP A 61 17.65 -20.30 -2.64
CA ASP A 61 17.89 -18.86 -2.45
C ASP A 61 16.83 -18.01 -3.17
N GLY A 62 15.67 -18.60 -3.47
CA GLY A 62 14.55 -17.91 -4.14
C GLY A 62 14.73 -17.66 -5.65
N GLY A 63 15.75 -18.28 -6.28
CA GLY A 63 15.99 -18.20 -7.71
C GLY A 63 15.34 -19.32 -8.51
N LYS A 64 15.69 -19.40 -9.82
CA LYS A 64 15.13 -20.38 -10.76
C LYS A 64 16.19 -21.19 -11.50
N PHE A 65 17.44 -21.16 -11.06
CA PHE A 65 18.49 -21.92 -11.74
C PHE A 65 18.23 -23.43 -11.66
N ALA A 66 18.05 -24.08 -12.80
CA ALA A 66 17.68 -25.50 -12.89
C ALA A 66 18.87 -26.43 -13.18
N GLY A 67 20.08 -25.89 -13.39
CA GLY A 67 21.31 -26.66 -13.66
C GLY A 67 21.98 -27.15 -12.39
N THR A 68 23.13 -27.83 -12.58
CA THR A 68 24.00 -28.25 -11.49
C THR A 68 24.76 -27.07 -10.86
N GLU A 69 25.27 -27.25 -9.65
CA GLU A 69 26.12 -26.25 -9.00
C GLU A 69 27.39 -25.94 -9.78
N GLU A 70 27.97 -26.93 -10.48
CA GLU A 70 29.14 -26.74 -11.34
C GLU A 70 28.83 -25.85 -12.54
N GLU A 71 27.67 -26.03 -13.17
CA GLU A 71 27.19 -25.19 -14.27
C GLU A 71 26.94 -23.76 -13.78
N ARG A 72 26.30 -23.61 -12.63
CA ARG A 72 26.07 -22.30 -12.00
C ARG A 72 27.37 -21.57 -11.71
N MET A 73 28.33 -22.26 -11.11
CA MET A 73 29.68 -21.74 -10.82
C MET A 73 30.45 -21.33 -12.08
N THR A 74 30.29 -22.09 -13.16
CA THR A 74 30.87 -21.77 -14.45
C THR A 74 30.26 -20.50 -15.03
N LEU A 75 28.96 -20.40 -15.00
CA LEU A 75 28.22 -19.19 -15.45
C LEU A 75 28.59 -17.95 -14.64
N LEU A 76 28.71 -18.07 -13.32
CA LEU A 76 29.16 -16.96 -12.44
C LEU A 76 30.59 -16.52 -12.77
N ARG A 77 31.51 -17.45 -13.04
CA ARG A 77 32.89 -17.14 -13.45
C ARG A 77 32.91 -16.43 -14.80
N GLN A 78 32.15 -16.91 -15.78
CA GLN A 78 32.01 -16.24 -17.09
C GLN A 78 31.46 -14.81 -16.91
N ALA A 79 30.45 -14.63 -16.04
CA ALA A 79 29.90 -13.33 -15.73
C ALA A 79 30.95 -12.38 -15.13
N ILE A 80 31.78 -12.85 -14.19
CA ILE A 80 32.86 -12.06 -13.58
C ILE A 80 33.91 -11.64 -14.62
N VAL A 81 34.27 -12.54 -15.55
CA VAL A 81 35.21 -12.25 -16.63
C VAL A 81 34.65 -11.19 -17.59
N ALA A 82 33.33 -11.17 -17.82
CA ALA A 82 32.65 -10.14 -18.60
C ALA A 82 32.69 -8.74 -17.94
N GLY A 83 33.08 -8.62 -16.65
CA GLY A 83 33.39 -7.37 -15.97
C GLY A 83 32.21 -6.52 -15.51
N PRO A 84 31.16 -7.10 -14.94
CA PRO A 84 30.05 -6.32 -14.36
C PRO A 84 30.54 -5.49 -13.16
N GLN A 85 29.74 -4.48 -12.74
CA GLN A 85 30.05 -3.70 -11.53
C GLN A 85 29.99 -4.55 -10.27
N TYR A 86 28.99 -5.45 -10.18
CA TYR A 86 28.80 -6.34 -9.05
C TYR A 86 28.49 -7.77 -9.52
N VAL A 87 28.88 -8.74 -8.72
CA VAL A 87 28.40 -10.13 -8.77
C VAL A 87 27.77 -10.50 -7.44
N GLU A 88 26.58 -11.07 -7.47
CA GLU A 88 25.91 -11.63 -6.30
C GLU A 88 26.39 -13.05 -6.03
N LEU A 89 26.82 -13.31 -4.80
CA LEU A 89 27.28 -14.62 -4.33
C LEU A 89 26.60 -14.91 -2.99
N ASP A 90 26.05 -16.10 -2.82
CA ASP A 90 25.62 -16.60 -1.51
C ASP A 90 26.82 -16.93 -0.61
N LEU A 91 26.59 -17.08 0.70
CA LEU A 91 27.63 -17.34 1.70
C LEU A 91 28.45 -18.60 1.41
N GLU A 92 27.80 -19.65 0.90
CA GLU A 92 28.49 -20.94 0.61
C GLU A 92 29.36 -20.86 -0.66
N THR A 93 28.92 -20.03 -1.62
CA THR A 93 29.62 -19.85 -2.91
C THR A 93 30.77 -18.85 -2.81
N ALA A 94 30.63 -17.83 -1.98
CA ALA A 94 31.58 -16.74 -1.87
C ALA A 94 33.05 -17.18 -1.62
N PRO A 95 33.35 -18.18 -0.75
CA PRO A 95 34.70 -18.68 -0.56
C PRO A 95 35.29 -19.39 -1.78
N LYS A 96 34.43 -19.97 -2.63
CA LYS A 96 34.83 -20.77 -3.81
C LYS A 96 35.08 -19.93 -5.06
N VAL A 97 34.70 -18.64 -5.02
CA VAL A 97 34.87 -17.70 -6.14
C VAL A 97 35.87 -16.63 -5.74
N PRO A 98 37.14 -16.68 -6.16
CA PRO A 98 38.11 -15.65 -5.83
C PRO A 98 37.75 -14.30 -6.47
N ARG A 99 38.26 -13.21 -5.88
CA ARG A 99 38.13 -11.88 -6.50
C ARG A 99 38.89 -11.87 -7.84
N PHE A 100 38.26 -11.26 -8.84
CA PHE A 100 38.85 -11.10 -10.16
C PHE A 100 38.51 -9.71 -10.74
N GLY A 101 39.50 -9.06 -11.30
CA GLY A 101 39.37 -7.75 -11.92
C GLY A 101 38.87 -6.67 -10.94
N LYS A 102 37.96 -5.84 -11.42
CA LYS A 102 37.34 -4.72 -10.64
C LYS A 102 35.93 -5.04 -10.15
N THR A 103 35.40 -6.24 -10.45
CA THR A 103 34.03 -6.62 -10.07
C THR A 103 33.90 -6.70 -8.56
N LYS A 104 32.95 -5.97 -8.02
CA LYS A 104 32.61 -5.93 -6.59
C LYS A 104 31.71 -7.12 -6.22
N ARG A 105 31.78 -7.54 -4.97
CA ARG A 105 31.05 -8.70 -4.45
C ARG A 105 29.88 -8.23 -3.60
N LEU A 106 28.66 -8.58 -4.03
CA LEU A 106 27.46 -8.51 -3.21
C LEU A 106 27.27 -9.89 -2.57
N ILE A 107 27.47 -9.98 -1.25
CA ILE A 107 27.21 -11.23 -0.53
C ILE A 107 25.76 -11.23 -0.08
N SER A 108 24.98 -12.20 -0.57
CA SER A 108 23.55 -12.28 -0.28
C SER A 108 23.24 -13.35 0.75
N VAL A 109 22.38 -12.97 1.68
CA VAL A 109 21.75 -13.83 2.67
C VAL A 109 20.25 -13.82 2.36
N MET A 110 19.80 -14.87 1.67
CA MET A 110 18.41 -15.08 1.34
C MET A 110 17.83 -16.17 2.24
N SER A 111 16.72 -15.90 2.90
CA SER A 111 15.97 -16.85 3.69
C SER A 111 14.53 -16.89 3.21
N LEU A 112 14.00 -18.07 2.94
CA LEU A 112 12.61 -18.24 2.50
C LEU A 112 11.63 -18.33 3.68
N ASP A 113 12.13 -18.58 4.90
CA ASP A 113 11.32 -18.79 6.11
C ASP A 113 11.21 -17.54 7.00
N GLY A 114 11.93 -16.47 6.66
CA GLY A 114 11.97 -15.24 7.46
C GLY A 114 13.38 -14.81 7.88
N PRO A 115 13.51 -13.84 8.78
CA PRO A 115 14.81 -13.38 9.24
C PRO A 115 15.56 -14.49 9.99
N PRO A 116 16.90 -14.58 9.85
CA PRO A 116 17.70 -15.47 10.69
C PRO A 116 17.62 -15.07 12.17
N ASP A 117 17.82 -16.05 13.08
CA ASP A 117 17.74 -15.82 14.53
C ASP A 117 18.74 -14.77 15.01
N ASP A 118 19.96 -14.81 14.48
CA ASP A 118 21.04 -13.85 14.77
C ASP A 118 21.54 -13.20 13.47
N VAL A 119 20.94 -12.08 13.14
CA VAL A 119 21.29 -11.29 11.95
C VAL A 119 22.69 -10.69 12.05
N ASP A 120 23.15 -10.34 13.26
CA ASP A 120 24.47 -9.74 13.48
C ASP A 120 25.57 -10.78 13.27
N ALA A 121 25.40 -12.01 13.74
CA ALA A 121 26.31 -13.11 13.46
C ALA A 121 26.42 -13.41 11.96
N VAL A 122 25.28 -13.43 11.25
CA VAL A 122 25.25 -13.66 9.79
C VAL A 122 25.90 -12.50 9.02
N TYR A 123 25.75 -11.26 9.48
CA TYR A 123 26.48 -10.12 8.92
C TYR A 123 28.00 -10.31 9.06
N ASP A 124 28.47 -10.72 10.24
CA ASP A 124 29.88 -10.93 10.50
C ASP A 124 30.47 -12.08 9.66
N GLU A 125 29.68 -13.13 9.40
CA GLU A 125 30.05 -14.19 8.47
C GLU A 125 30.18 -13.68 7.03
N ALA A 126 29.21 -12.92 6.57
CA ALA A 126 29.23 -12.29 5.24
C ALA A 126 30.42 -11.32 5.07
N ALA A 127 30.76 -10.59 6.13
CA ALA A 127 31.91 -9.69 6.13
C ALA A 127 33.25 -10.44 5.96
N LYS A 128 33.41 -11.62 6.58
CA LYS A 128 34.66 -12.44 6.51
C LYS A 128 34.94 -12.95 5.11
N VAL A 129 33.95 -13.08 4.24
CA VAL A 129 34.13 -13.58 2.87
C VAL A 129 34.39 -12.47 1.84
N ASN A 130 34.94 -11.34 2.27
CA ASN A 130 35.35 -10.22 1.42
C ASN A 130 34.17 -9.57 0.67
N ALA A 131 33.06 -9.25 1.37
CA ALA A 131 31.94 -8.51 0.82
C ALA A 131 32.31 -7.04 0.57
N ASP A 132 31.82 -6.46 -0.52
CA ASP A 132 31.80 -5.01 -0.76
C ASP A 132 30.43 -4.41 -0.37
N VAL A 133 29.36 -5.23 -0.47
CA VAL A 133 28.00 -4.94 -0.01
C VAL A 133 27.39 -6.23 0.52
N ILE A 134 26.57 -6.17 1.54
CA ILE A 134 25.81 -7.33 2.07
C ILE A 134 24.33 -7.12 1.80
N LYS A 135 23.66 -8.13 1.24
CA LYS A 135 22.22 -8.14 1.00
C LYS A 135 21.53 -9.10 1.94
N PHE A 136 20.47 -8.60 2.60
CA PHE A 136 19.54 -9.43 3.34
C PHE A 136 18.20 -9.48 2.63
N ALA A 137 17.62 -10.67 2.48
CA ALA A 137 16.34 -10.85 1.81
C ALA A 137 15.52 -11.95 2.47
N TRP A 138 14.20 -11.67 2.69
CA TRP A 138 13.23 -12.65 3.17
C TRP A 138 11.78 -12.23 2.90
N PRO A 139 10.80 -13.14 3.08
CA PRO A 139 9.38 -12.83 2.98
C PRO A 139 8.99 -11.75 4.00
N ALA A 140 8.40 -10.68 3.50
CA ALA A 140 7.97 -9.55 4.31
C ALA A 140 6.59 -9.02 3.82
N PRO A 141 5.53 -9.82 3.99
CA PRO A 141 4.19 -9.45 3.54
C PRO A 141 3.57 -8.33 4.40
N THR A 142 4.12 -8.06 5.58
CA THR A 142 3.62 -7.06 6.53
C THR A 142 4.73 -6.15 7.01
N PHE A 143 4.35 -5.02 7.60
CA PHE A 143 5.30 -4.07 8.18
C PHE A 143 6.11 -4.68 9.32
N GLU A 144 5.50 -5.57 10.10
CA GLU A 144 6.18 -6.31 11.16
C GLU A 144 7.32 -7.16 10.61
N ALA A 145 7.10 -7.82 9.46
CA ALA A 145 8.11 -8.64 8.79
C ALA A 145 9.19 -7.80 8.07
N VAL A 146 8.85 -6.56 7.66
CA VAL A 146 9.84 -5.60 7.12
C VAL A 146 10.74 -5.05 8.22
N TRP A 147 10.26 -4.95 9.46
CA TRP A 147 10.95 -4.26 10.55
C TRP A 147 12.39 -4.73 10.80
N PRO A 148 12.70 -6.03 10.82
CA PRO A 148 14.09 -6.50 10.95
C PRO A 148 14.98 -6.01 9.80
N LEU A 149 14.49 -6.00 8.53
CA LEU A 149 15.26 -5.42 7.41
C LEU A 149 15.55 -3.94 7.61
N LEU A 150 14.54 -3.17 8.05
CA LEU A 150 14.71 -1.74 8.34
C LEU A 150 15.77 -1.51 9.42
N LYS A 151 15.79 -2.33 10.48
CA LYS A 151 16.83 -2.26 11.52
C LYS A 151 18.22 -2.46 10.94
N ILE A 152 18.39 -3.47 10.09
CA ILE A 152 19.69 -3.79 9.48
C ILE A 152 20.17 -2.66 8.59
N ILE A 153 19.35 -2.20 7.66
CA ILE A 153 19.76 -1.17 6.69
C ILE A 153 19.91 0.22 7.32
N SER A 154 19.31 0.46 8.50
CA SER A 154 19.48 1.72 9.23
C SER A 154 20.76 1.81 10.05
N GLN A 155 21.43 0.69 10.28
CA GLN A 155 22.69 0.65 11.05
C GLN A 155 23.87 1.10 10.16
N LYS A 156 24.67 2.03 10.68
CA LYS A 156 25.94 2.41 10.06
C LYS A 156 26.98 1.32 10.36
N ARG A 157 27.23 0.46 9.41
CA ARG A 157 28.19 -0.64 9.50
C ARG A 157 29.38 -0.38 8.57
N GLN A 158 30.50 -1.11 8.78
CA GLN A 158 31.70 -0.99 7.97
C GLN A 158 31.44 -1.36 6.51
N ILE A 159 30.68 -2.44 6.26
CA ILE A 159 30.24 -2.86 4.94
C ILE A 159 28.79 -2.42 4.77
N PRO A 160 28.48 -1.64 3.72
CA PRO A 160 27.13 -1.17 3.50
C PRO A 160 26.16 -2.33 3.25
N THR A 161 24.93 -2.18 3.70
CA THR A 161 23.88 -3.18 3.58
C THR A 161 22.73 -2.71 2.70
N VAL A 162 22.11 -3.65 2.01
CA VAL A 162 20.87 -3.47 1.25
C VAL A 162 19.85 -4.51 1.69
N GLY A 163 18.58 -4.16 1.63
CA GLY A 163 17.47 -5.05 1.94
C GLY A 163 16.62 -5.38 0.71
N LEU A 164 16.13 -6.60 0.63
CA LEU A 164 15.10 -7.01 -0.33
C LEU A 164 13.95 -7.69 0.43
N ALA A 165 12.81 -7.04 0.49
CA ALA A 165 11.59 -7.62 1.05
C ALA A 165 10.81 -8.33 -0.05
N VAL A 166 10.39 -9.56 0.21
CA VAL A 166 9.53 -10.33 -0.71
C VAL A 166 8.09 -10.22 -0.22
N GLY A 167 7.22 -9.60 -1.00
CA GLY A 167 5.82 -9.37 -0.65
C GLY A 167 5.45 -7.89 -0.50
N ARG A 168 4.27 -7.65 0.08
CA ARG A 168 3.65 -6.31 0.15
C ARG A 168 4.48 -5.24 0.89
N GLY A 169 5.38 -5.64 1.76
CA GLY A 169 6.29 -4.72 2.47
C GLY A 169 7.45 -4.19 1.62
N ALA A 170 7.63 -4.66 0.39
CA ALA A 170 8.75 -4.27 -0.46
C ALA A 170 8.74 -2.76 -0.78
N VAL A 171 7.58 -2.18 -1.06
CA VAL A 171 7.45 -0.74 -1.32
C VAL A 171 7.83 0.08 -0.08
N THR A 172 7.40 -0.34 1.11
CA THR A 172 7.77 0.30 2.39
C THR A 172 9.29 0.32 2.58
N LEU A 173 9.92 -0.85 2.38
CA LEU A 173 11.39 -0.98 2.49
C LEU A 173 12.11 -0.10 1.48
N ALA A 174 11.64 -0.07 0.22
CA ALA A 174 12.25 0.73 -0.83
C ALA A 174 12.24 2.23 -0.49
N LEU A 175 11.09 2.77 -0.08
CA LEU A 175 10.92 4.20 0.22
C LEU A 175 11.74 4.63 1.45
N ILE A 176 11.73 3.83 2.52
CA ILE A 176 12.55 4.11 3.71
C ILE A 176 14.04 3.95 3.37
N GLY A 177 14.42 2.94 2.60
CA GLY A 177 15.78 2.73 2.15
C GLY A 177 16.32 3.94 1.35
N ARG A 178 15.47 4.55 0.51
CA ARG A 178 15.81 5.78 -0.19
C ARG A 178 16.09 6.94 0.77
N ALA A 179 15.21 7.12 1.77
CA ALA A 179 15.37 8.18 2.78
C ALA A 179 16.60 7.96 3.69
N LEU A 180 16.97 6.70 3.93
CA LEU A 180 18.17 6.32 4.66
C LEU A 180 19.46 6.34 3.81
N GLU A 181 19.34 6.64 2.52
CA GLU A 181 20.47 6.71 1.58
C GLU A 181 21.25 5.37 1.47
N VAL A 182 20.54 4.23 1.57
CA VAL A 182 21.16 2.91 1.35
C VAL A 182 21.77 2.83 -0.06
N PRO A 183 22.74 1.93 -0.32
CA PRO A 183 23.40 1.83 -1.63
C PRO A 183 22.40 1.78 -2.79
N TRP A 184 21.38 0.96 -2.70
CA TRP A 184 20.24 0.95 -3.64
C TRP A 184 19.00 0.30 -3.03
N SER A 185 17.85 0.60 -3.62
CA SER A 185 16.59 -0.11 -3.41
C SER A 185 16.17 -0.79 -4.70
N TYR A 186 15.43 -1.89 -4.60
CA TYR A 186 15.03 -2.71 -5.74
C TYR A 186 13.67 -2.32 -6.29
N ALA A 187 13.52 -2.41 -7.62
CA ALA A 187 12.27 -2.29 -8.35
C ALA A 187 12.20 -3.26 -9.53
N ALA A 188 10.99 -3.57 -9.97
CA ALA A 188 10.74 -4.23 -11.24
C ALA A 188 10.61 -3.19 -12.37
N LEU A 189 10.94 -3.58 -13.59
CA LEU A 189 10.79 -2.71 -14.76
C LEU A 189 9.32 -2.36 -14.98
N GLU A 190 8.46 -3.37 -15.04
CA GLU A 190 7.03 -3.28 -15.29
C GLU A 190 6.31 -4.37 -14.48
N ARG A 191 4.99 -4.22 -14.34
CA ARG A 191 4.14 -5.22 -13.68
C ARG A 191 4.13 -6.52 -14.48
N GLY A 192 4.32 -7.65 -13.80
CA GLY A 192 4.49 -8.98 -14.39
C GLY A 192 5.93 -9.32 -14.75
N LEU A 193 6.90 -8.39 -14.60
CA LEU A 193 8.32 -8.61 -14.78
C LEU A 193 9.10 -8.60 -13.44
N GLU A 194 8.40 -8.78 -12.32
CA GLU A 194 9.01 -8.83 -11.00
C GLU A 194 9.94 -10.04 -10.87
N SER A 195 11.15 -9.82 -10.35
CA SER A 195 12.09 -10.92 -10.04
C SER A 195 11.70 -11.66 -8.76
N VAL A 196 10.96 -10.98 -7.86
CA VAL A 196 10.40 -11.55 -6.62
C VAL A 196 8.99 -11.02 -6.40
N PRO A 197 8.10 -11.81 -5.77
CA PRO A 197 6.72 -11.39 -5.49
C PRO A 197 6.63 -10.07 -4.72
N GLY A 198 5.73 -9.18 -5.15
CA GLY A 198 5.44 -7.91 -4.49
C GLY A 198 6.49 -6.82 -4.67
N GLN A 199 7.48 -7.01 -5.52
CA GLN A 199 8.46 -5.99 -5.88
C GLN A 199 7.72 -4.80 -6.53
N PRO A 200 7.91 -3.55 -6.05
CA PRO A 200 7.29 -2.38 -6.67
C PRO A 200 7.87 -2.15 -8.05
N THR A 201 7.05 -1.64 -8.97
CA THR A 201 7.54 -1.21 -10.28
C THR A 201 8.21 0.17 -10.19
N VAL A 202 8.98 0.52 -11.21
CA VAL A 202 9.56 1.87 -11.33
C VAL A 202 8.47 2.93 -11.36
N SER A 203 7.37 2.68 -12.09
CA SER A 203 6.25 3.61 -12.16
C SER A 203 5.55 3.74 -10.80
N ASP A 204 5.34 2.63 -10.05
CA ASP A 204 4.80 2.73 -8.69
C ASP A 204 5.65 3.68 -7.83
N LEU A 205 6.98 3.50 -7.85
CA LEU A 205 7.88 4.30 -7.03
C LEU A 205 7.92 5.77 -7.47
N LYS A 206 7.99 6.06 -8.78
CA LYS A 206 8.13 7.43 -9.30
C LYS A 206 6.82 8.18 -9.36
N ASP A 207 5.76 7.57 -9.88
CA ASP A 207 4.51 8.25 -10.21
C ASP A 207 3.53 8.29 -9.02
N ILE A 208 3.57 7.27 -8.14
CA ILE A 208 2.71 7.21 -6.95
C ILE A 208 3.45 7.79 -5.75
N TYR A 209 4.66 7.30 -5.48
CA TYR A 209 5.38 7.60 -4.23
C TYR A 209 6.43 8.71 -4.36
N CYS A 210 6.57 9.32 -5.54
CA CYS A 210 7.51 10.45 -5.79
C CYS A 210 8.94 10.12 -5.36
N TRP A 211 9.45 8.97 -5.76
CA TRP A 211 10.78 8.44 -5.43
C TRP A 211 11.90 9.45 -5.55
N ASP A 212 11.89 10.25 -6.62
CA ASP A 212 12.97 11.20 -6.92
C ASP A 212 13.04 12.36 -5.92
N ASP A 213 11.93 12.65 -5.23
CA ASP A 213 11.85 13.69 -4.20
C ASP A 213 12.26 13.19 -2.80
N ILE A 214 12.36 11.87 -2.61
CA ILE A 214 12.68 11.28 -1.31
C ILE A 214 14.17 11.41 -1.00
N ASN A 215 14.48 11.92 0.19
CA ASN A 215 15.83 12.09 0.71
C ASN A 215 15.81 12.04 2.26
N SER A 216 16.96 12.21 2.90
CA SER A 216 17.12 12.15 4.36
C SER A 216 16.31 13.20 5.16
N LYS A 217 15.74 14.21 4.48
CA LYS A 217 14.86 15.23 5.10
C LYS A 217 13.38 14.95 4.89
N THR A 218 13.02 13.92 4.14
CA THR A 218 11.64 13.53 3.91
C THR A 218 10.96 13.12 5.21
N ARG A 219 9.72 13.57 5.40
CA ARG A 219 8.84 13.14 6.47
C ARG A 219 7.78 12.21 5.90
N PHE A 220 7.54 11.10 6.53
CA PHE A 220 6.52 10.18 6.06
C PHE A 220 5.20 10.36 6.78
N VAL A 221 4.10 10.22 6.01
CA VAL A 221 2.74 10.00 6.51
C VAL A 221 2.41 8.55 6.21
N GLY A 222 2.10 7.77 7.23
CA GLY A 222 1.78 6.35 7.06
C GLY A 222 0.38 6.14 6.45
N LEU A 223 0.27 5.17 5.55
CA LEU A 223 -1.01 4.64 5.06
C LEU A 223 -1.17 3.23 5.63
N VAL A 224 -1.90 3.12 6.73
CA VAL A 224 -2.05 1.88 7.50
C VAL A 224 -3.22 1.07 6.96
N GLY A 225 -2.92 -0.11 6.41
CA GLY A 225 -3.90 -0.99 5.80
C GLY A 225 -3.33 -1.80 4.64
N PRO A 226 -4.19 -2.36 3.77
CA PRO A 226 -3.75 -3.09 2.59
C PRO A 226 -2.96 -2.19 1.63
N VAL A 227 -2.04 -2.80 0.89
CA VAL A 227 -1.36 -2.15 -0.23
C VAL A 227 -2.12 -2.55 -1.49
N ASP A 228 -3.09 -1.72 -1.84
CA ASP A 228 -4.03 -1.94 -2.93
C ASP A 228 -4.21 -0.67 -3.79
N ARG A 229 -5.16 -0.71 -4.73
CA ARG A 229 -5.49 0.41 -5.60
C ARG A 229 -5.93 1.65 -4.81
N GLN A 230 -6.76 1.51 -3.78
CA GLN A 230 -7.22 2.64 -2.97
C GLN A 230 -6.06 3.33 -2.25
N THR A 231 -5.16 2.54 -1.66
CA THR A 231 -3.92 3.04 -1.06
C THR A 231 -3.05 3.78 -2.08
N ALA A 232 -2.93 3.26 -3.31
CA ALA A 232 -2.16 3.89 -4.38
C ALA A 232 -2.76 5.24 -4.81
N ILE A 233 -4.09 5.33 -4.99
CA ILE A 233 -4.78 6.58 -5.34
C ILE A 233 -4.64 7.60 -4.21
N THR A 234 -4.81 7.18 -2.95
CA THR A 234 -4.61 8.01 -1.77
C THR A 234 -3.19 8.58 -1.72
N ALA A 235 -2.18 7.73 -1.90
CA ALA A 235 -0.78 8.13 -1.93
C ALA A 235 -0.49 9.13 -3.06
N ARG A 236 -0.97 8.87 -4.27
CA ARG A 236 -0.81 9.75 -5.43
C ARG A 236 -1.41 11.14 -5.17
N ALA A 237 -2.65 11.19 -4.67
CA ALA A 237 -3.34 12.45 -4.39
C ALA A 237 -2.63 13.27 -3.31
N LEU A 238 -2.26 12.64 -2.19
CA LEU A 238 -1.55 13.33 -1.11
C LEU A 238 -0.15 13.76 -1.53
N ASN A 239 0.61 12.92 -2.22
CA ASN A 239 1.95 13.26 -2.68
C ASN A 239 1.93 14.40 -3.71
N ALA A 240 0.96 14.43 -4.61
CA ALA A 240 0.75 15.54 -5.53
C ALA A 240 0.41 16.84 -4.78
N ALA A 241 -0.43 16.77 -3.74
CA ALA A 241 -0.78 17.91 -2.90
C ALA A 241 0.44 18.41 -2.10
N PHE A 242 1.23 17.52 -1.50
CA PHE A 242 2.47 17.86 -0.81
C PHE A 242 3.47 18.56 -1.75
N ARG A 243 3.68 18.02 -2.96
CA ARG A 243 4.56 18.63 -3.97
C ARG A 243 4.10 20.02 -4.34
N LYS A 244 2.79 20.21 -4.59
CA LYS A 244 2.23 21.51 -4.99
C LYS A 244 2.39 22.59 -3.92
N LEU A 245 2.45 22.20 -2.66
CA LEU A 245 2.65 23.11 -1.52
C LEU A 245 4.09 23.21 -1.06
N ASP A 246 5.05 22.64 -1.81
CA ASP A 246 6.47 22.52 -1.45
C ASP A 246 6.67 21.91 -0.05
N ASP A 247 5.86 20.91 0.25
CA ASP A 247 5.90 20.20 1.52
C ASP A 247 6.78 18.93 1.42
N ARG A 248 7.52 18.65 2.49
CA ARG A 248 8.46 17.51 2.54
C ARG A 248 7.82 16.19 2.92
N HIS A 249 6.52 16.16 3.18
CA HIS A 249 5.83 14.92 3.48
C HIS A 249 5.68 14.06 2.22
N ARG A 250 5.78 12.74 2.40
CA ARG A 250 5.49 11.71 1.39
C ARG A 250 4.74 10.56 2.06
N CYS A 251 3.86 9.95 1.31
CA CYS A 251 3.10 8.78 1.78
C CYS A 251 3.98 7.55 1.86
N LEU A 252 3.76 6.75 2.90
CA LEU A 252 4.43 5.48 3.15
C LEU A 252 3.38 4.39 3.41
N PRO A 253 3.20 3.42 2.52
CA PRO A 253 2.29 2.31 2.78
C PRO A 253 2.82 1.44 3.92
N LEU A 254 1.93 1.08 4.84
CA LEU A 254 2.22 0.30 6.04
C LEU A 254 1.23 -0.88 6.13
N PRO A 255 1.53 -2.01 5.47
CA PRO A 255 0.71 -3.21 5.55
C PRO A 255 0.88 -3.89 6.91
N ILE A 256 0.10 -3.49 7.90
CA ILE A 256 0.15 -4.06 9.25
C ILE A 256 -0.80 -5.25 9.41
N GLN A 257 -0.50 -6.13 10.37
CA GLN A 257 -1.42 -7.15 10.88
C GLN A 257 -2.06 -6.73 12.19
N SER A 258 -1.33 -5.96 13.01
CA SER A 258 -1.75 -5.55 14.35
C SER A 258 -1.21 -4.16 14.66
N PHE A 259 -1.92 -3.45 15.54
CA PHE A 259 -1.42 -2.21 16.12
C PHE A 259 -0.35 -2.42 17.21
N ASP A 260 -0.11 -3.67 17.62
CA ASP A 260 0.89 -3.99 18.64
C ASP A 260 2.27 -3.44 18.26
N ARG A 261 2.84 -2.63 19.16
CA ARG A 261 4.12 -1.97 18.96
C ARG A 261 4.22 -1.06 17.72
N LEU A 262 3.09 -0.74 17.07
CA LEU A 262 3.10 0.13 15.90
C LEU A 262 3.58 1.53 16.31
N GLY A 263 3.05 2.11 17.37
CA GLY A 263 3.45 3.44 17.88
C GLY A 263 4.95 3.56 18.08
N GLU A 264 5.56 2.58 18.79
CA GLU A 264 7.02 2.53 19.00
C GLU A 264 7.83 2.54 17.69
N ARG A 265 7.35 1.78 16.69
CA ARG A 265 8.02 1.70 15.37
C ARG A 265 7.87 3.00 14.58
N LEU A 266 6.68 3.60 14.62
CA LEU A 266 6.41 4.88 13.97
C LEU A 266 7.26 6.01 14.57
N GLU A 267 7.40 6.07 15.87
CA GLU A 267 8.26 7.03 16.57
C GLU A 267 9.73 6.89 16.14
N ARG A 268 10.25 5.66 16.08
CA ARG A 268 11.61 5.39 15.60
C ARG A 268 11.84 5.85 14.16
N LEU A 269 10.82 5.78 13.32
CA LEU A 269 10.84 6.28 11.94
C LEU A 269 10.47 7.77 11.85
N LYS A 270 10.15 8.43 12.97
CA LYS A 270 9.70 9.83 13.04
C LYS A 270 8.44 10.07 12.21
N ILE A 271 7.54 9.09 12.17
CA ILE A 271 6.23 9.19 11.53
C ILE A 271 5.25 9.64 12.60
N ASN A 272 4.68 10.84 12.43
CA ASN A 272 3.82 11.45 13.43
C ASN A 272 2.34 11.44 13.02
N ALA A 273 2.01 10.89 11.86
CA ALA A 273 0.64 10.81 11.40
C ALA A 273 0.43 9.60 10.49
N VAL A 274 -0.74 8.98 10.62
CA VAL A 274 -1.14 7.86 9.76
C VAL A 274 -2.61 7.96 9.38
N LEU A 275 -2.92 7.73 8.11
CA LEU A 275 -4.28 7.45 7.63
C LEU A 275 -4.55 5.97 7.82
N VAL A 276 -5.77 5.63 8.19
CA VAL A 276 -6.16 4.26 8.56
C VAL A 276 -7.24 3.75 7.61
N ALA A 277 -7.01 2.59 7.05
CA ALA A 277 -7.99 1.91 6.20
C ALA A 277 -9.25 1.50 7.00
N PRO A 278 -10.42 1.47 6.37
CA PRO A 278 -11.71 1.25 7.04
C PRO A 278 -11.81 -0.02 7.89
N GLU A 279 -11.18 -1.10 7.45
CA GLU A 279 -11.17 -2.38 8.16
C GLU A 279 -10.40 -2.33 9.49
N LEU A 280 -9.47 -1.38 9.64
CA LEU A 280 -8.67 -1.18 10.84
C LEU A 280 -9.18 -0.02 11.72
N ALA A 281 -10.23 0.67 11.31
CA ALA A 281 -10.71 1.90 11.95
C ALA A 281 -11.09 1.73 13.43
N ARG A 282 -11.65 0.57 13.83
CA ARG A 282 -11.96 0.27 15.24
C ARG A 282 -10.70 0.06 16.06
N ALA A 283 -9.81 -0.80 15.57
CA ALA A 283 -8.55 -1.09 16.25
C ALA A 283 -7.68 0.16 16.40
N ALA A 284 -7.70 1.06 15.40
CA ALA A 284 -7.01 2.33 15.48
C ALA A 284 -7.56 3.24 16.59
N ALA A 285 -8.89 3.31 16.73
CA ALA A 285 -9.51 4.09 17.80
C ALA A 285 -9.24 3.49 19.18
N GLU A 286 -9.16 2.17 19.29
CA GLU A 286 -8.84 1.46 20.54
C GLU A 286 -7.36 1.63 20.94
N HIS A 287 -6.46 1.68 19.96
CA HIS A 287 -5.02 1.82 20.17
C HIS A 287 -4.61 3.25 20.59
N ALA A 288 -5.35 4.27 20.19
CA ALA A 288 -5.02 5.66 20.49
C ALA A 288 -5.19 5.99 21.98
N GLU A 289 -4.22 6.73 22.57
CA GLU A 289 -4.29 7.21 23.95
C GLU A 289 -5.42 8.22 24.14
N LYS A 290 -5.70 9.01 23.09
CA LYS A 290 -6.77 10.01 23.08
C LYS A 290 -7.69 9.83 21.88
N ARG A 291 -8.96 10.15 22.07
CA ARG A 291 -9.96 10.15 21.00
C ARG A 291 -10.62 11.52 20.93
N GLU A 292 -10.59 12.13 19.76
CA GLU A 292 -11.36 13.35 19.51
C GLU A 292 -12.84 12.99 19.47
N GLY A 293 -13.72 13.93 19.84
CA GLY A 293 -15.14 13.69 20.12
C GLY A 293 -15.90 12.83 19.09
N SER A 294 -15.56 12.93 17.79
CA SER A 294 -16.17 12.10 16.75
C SER A 294 -15.61 10.67 16.74
N ALA A 295 -14.32 10.50 17.00
CA ALA A 295 -13.72 9.19 17.15
C ALA A 295 -14.18 8.50 18.44
N GLU A 296 -14.35 9.25 19.54
CA GLU A 296 -14.93 8.76 20.79
C GLU A 296 -16.35 8.25 20.58
N SER A 297 -17.22 9.09 20.00
CA SER A 297 -18.64 8.79 19.84
C SER A 297 -18.89 7.66 18.83
N SER A 298 -18.14 7.61 17.72
CA SER A 298 -18.27 6.53 16.74
C SER A 298 -17.54 5.26 17.17
N GLY A 299 -16.45 5.38 17.92
CA GLY A 299 -15.54 4.26 18.26
C GLY A 299 -14.73 3.79 17.05
N CYS A 300 -14.47 4.69 16.09
CA CYS A 300 -13.66 4.44 14.89
C CYS A 300 -12.75 5.62 14.61
N ALA A 301 -11.60 5.36 13.98
CA ALA A 301 -10.67 6.39 13.53
C ALA A 301 -10.22 6.12 12.09
N ASP A 302 -10.14 7.15 11.27
CA ASP A 302 -9.57 7.11 9.94
C ASP A 302 -8.26 7.92 9.82
N LEU A 303 -7.87 8.57 10.93
CA LEU A 303 -6.63 9.34 11.04
C LEU A 303 -6.13 9.30 12.49
N LEU A 304 -4.83 8.97 12.66
CA LEU A 304 -4.13 9.11 13.93
C LEU A 304 -3.02 10.14 13.78
N ILE A 305 -2.89 11.05 14.77
CA ILE A 305 -1.82 12.06 14.82
C ILE A 305 -1.13 11.95 16.18
N HIS A 306 0.20 11.82 16.17
CA HIS A 306 1.03 11.84 17.37
C HIS A 306 1.20 13.28 17.86
N GLN A 307 0.81 13.53 19.09
CA GLN A 307 0.92 14.80 19.78
C GLN A 307 1.81 14.65 21.02
N GLN A 308 1.95 15.70 21.82
CA GLN A 308 2.80 15.69 23.04
C GLN A 308 2.41 14.57 24.02
N ASP A 309 1.12 14.22 24.06
CA ASP A 309 0.56 13.27 25.02
C ASP A 309 0.22 11.90 24.39
N GLY A 310 0.83 11.56 23.25
CA GLY A 310 0.63 10.30 22.54
C GLY A 310 -0.25 10.42 21.28
N TRP A 311 -0.73 9.28 20.79
CA TRP A 311 -1.54 9.20 19.59
C TRP A 311 -2.98 9.64 19.85
N THR A 312 -3.46 10.57 19.06
CA THR A 312 -4.85 11.05 19.08
C THR A 312 -5.60 10.56 17.85
N ALA A 313 -6.74 9.93 18.07
CA ALA A 313 -7.63 9.41 17.03
C ALA A 313 -8.62 10.45 16.56
N TYR A 314 -8.78 10.57 15.26
CA TYR A 314 -9.75 11.41 14.57
C TYR A 314 -10.63 10.57 13.65
N GLN A 315 -11.89 11.01 13.45
CA GLN A 315 -12.80 10.42 12.48
C GLN A 315 -13.35 11.52 11.56
N LYS A 316 -12.93 11.50 10.28
CA LYS A 316 -13.29 12.52 9.29
C LYS A 316 -14.42 12.08 8.36
N LEU A 317 -14.51 10.77 8.06
CA LEU A 317 -15.47 10.23 7.08
C LEU A 317 -16.91 10.68 7.36
N TRP A 318 -17.40 10.52 8.60
CA TRP A 318 -18.81 10.72 8.89
C TRP A 318 -19.34 12.11 8.49
N ARG A 319 -18.60 13.16 8.83
CA ARG A 319 -19.00 14.54 8.59
C ARG A 319 -19.02 14.85 7.10
N HIS A 320 -17.98 14.44 6.40
CA HIS A 320 -17.79 14.76 4.98
C HIS A 320 -18.68 13.91 4.08
N ALA A 321 -18.83 12.62 4.38
CA ALA A 321 -19.75 11.74 3.67
C ALA A 321 -21.21 12.18 3.87
N ALA A 322 -21.61 12.53 5.11
CA ALA A 322 -22.94 13.06 5.37
C ALA A 322 -23.20 14.37 4.61
N LYS A 323 -22.21 15.28 4.57
CA LYS A 323 -22.33 16.55 3.83
C LYS A 323 -22.52 16.33 2.33
N VAL A 324 -21.74 15.45 1.71
CA VAL A 324 -21.88 15.13 0.27
C VAL A 324 -23.26 14.51 -0.01
N LEU A 325 -23.74 13.63 0.87
CA LEU A 325 -25.10 13.07 0.77
C LEU A 325 -26.17 14.16 0.87
N GLU A 326 -26.05 15.07 1.84
CA GLU A 326 -26.99 16.18 2.04
C GLU A 326 -27.06 17.11 0.83
N ASP A 327 -25.92 17.45 0.25
CA ASP A 327 -25.83 18.27 -0.96
C ASP A 327 -26.53 17.57 -2.15
N ARG A 328 -26.43 16.24 -2.25
CA ARG A 328 -27.11 15.46 -3.28
C ARG A 328 -28.61 15.32 -3.05
N LEU A 329 -29.05 15.20 -1.78
CA LEU A 329 -30.48 15.11 -1.42
C LEU A 329 -31.20 16.43 -1.69
N GLY A 330 -30.56 17.55 -1.39
CA GLY A 330 -31.19 18.88 -1.38
C GLY A 330 -32.16 19.05 -0.20
N ARG A 331 -32.55 20.27 0.07
CA ARG A 331 -33.55 20.62 1.11
C ARG A 331 -34.95 20.36 0.59
N LYS A 332 -35.84 19.89 1.47
CA LYS A 332 -37.29 19.82 1.18
C LYS A 332 -37.95 21.20 1.34
N ASP A 333 -37.54 21.92 2.41
CA ASP A 333 -37.99 23.28 2.74
C ASP A 333 -36.80 24.10 3.23
N GLU A 334 -36.89 25.44 3.23
CA GLU A 334 -35.79 26.35 3.62
C GLU A 334 -35.27 26.13 5.05
N HIS A 335 -36.10 25.57 5.94
CA HIS A 335 -35.78 25.35 7.36
C HIS A 335 -35.43 23.91 7.70
N ASP A 336 -35.56 22.97 6.77
CA ASP A 336 -35.32 21.56 7.02
C ASP A 336 -33.87 21.16 6.72
N HIS A 337 -33.30 20.37 7.64
CA HIS A 337 -32.01 19.70 7.35
C HIS A 337 -32.22 18.54 6.35
N PRO A 338 -31.38 18.36 5.33
CA PRO A 338 -31.61 17.37 4.28
C PRO A 338 -31.82 15.94 4.76
N LEU A 339 -31.23 15.55 5.90
CA LEU A 339 -31.39 14.22 6.50
C LEU A 339 -32.49 14.11 7.55
N ASP A 340 -33.09 15.24 7.98
CA ASP A 340 -34.10 15.21 9.04
C ASP A 340 -35.26 14.30 8.66
N ARG A 341 -35.58 13.35 9.55
CA ARG A 341 -36.66 12.35 9.42
C ARG A 341 -36.59 11.50 8.14
N ARG A 342 -35.42 11.37 7.47
CA ARG A 342 -35.28 10.43 6.39
C ARG A 342 -34.90 9.04 6.92
N ASN A 343 -35.49 8.01 6.33
CA ASN A 343 -35.15 6.63 6.62
C ASN A 343 -33.88 6.26 5.88
N VAL A 344 -32.80 6.05 6.61
CA VAL A 344 -31.48 5.69 6.09
C VAL A 344 -31.18 4.25 6.43
N LEU A 345 -31.10 3.40 5.42
CA LEU A 345 -30.69 2.01 5.56
C LEU A 345 -29.20 1.89 5.30
N VAL A 346 -28.44 1.49 6.31
CA VAL A 346 -27.01 1.21 6.22
C VAL A 346 -26.80 -0.28 6.08
N ILE A 347 -26.13 -0.70 4.99
CA ILE A 347 -25.83 -2.09 4.68
C ILE A 347 -24.37 -2.34 4.94
N GLY A 348 -24.07 -3.03 6.04
CA GLY A 348 -22.73 -3.32 6.56
C GLY A 348 -22.65 -3.10 8.06
N CYS A 349 -21.65 -3.71 8.69
CA CYS A 349 -21.41 -3.63 10.13
C CYS A 349 -19.94 -3.33 10.52
N GLY A 350 -19.11 -2.96 9.54
CA GLY A 350 -17.70 -2.56 9.71
C GLY A 350 -17.53 -1.11 10.19
N GLY A 351 -16.27 -0.65 10.14
CA GLY A 351 -15.88 0.70 10.55
C GLY A 351 -16.55 1.81 9.73
N LEU A 352 -16.76 1.61 8.41
CA LEU A 352 -17.48 2.54 7.54
C LEU A 352 -18.93 2.73 8.00
N ALA A 353 -19.66 1.61 8.22
CA ALA A 353 -21.03 1.65 8.71
C ALA A 353 -21.12 2.35 10.07
N GLN A 354 -20.22 2.01 10.98
CA GLN A 354 -20.19 2.57 12.33
C GLN A 354 -19.96 4.09 12.33
N ALA A 355 -18.99 4.56 11.54
CA ALA A 355 -18.73 5.98 11.39
C ALA A 355 -19.88 6.72 10.76
N PHE A 356 -20.50 6.15 9.71
CA PHE A 356 -21.58 6.80 8.98
C PHE A 356 -22.90 6.87 9.77
N ILE A 357 -23.27 5.81 10.53
CA ILE A 357 -24.43 5.79 11.42
C ILE A 357 -24.35 6.96 12.42
N HIS A 358 -23.18 7.18 13.03
CA HIS A 358 -22.96 8.32 13.92
C HIS A 358 -23.31 9.65 13.24
N GLY A 359 -22.87 9.85 11.99
CA GLY A 359 -23.13 11.06 11.22
C GLY A 359 -24.62 11.27 10.92
N VAL A 360 -25.33 10.23 10.52
CA VAL A 360 -26.76 10.29 10.21
C VAL A 360 -27.58 10.64 11.47
N GLN A 361 -27.26 10.02 12.61
CA GLN A 361 -27.96 10.32 13.87
C GLN A 361 -27.73 11.76 14.33
N ARG A 362 -26.52 12.30 14.17
CA ARG A 362 -26.22 13.72 14.47
C ARG A 362 -27.07 14.67 13.66
N ASN A 363 -27.46 14.28 12.45
CA ASN A 363 -28.27 15.05 11.51
C ASN A 363 -29.74 14.62 11.52
N LYS A 364 -30.19 13.96 12.61
CA LYS A 364 -31.59 13.57 12.89
C LYS A 364 -32.21 12.62 11.87
N GLY A 365 -31.39 11.87 11.10
CA GLY A 365 -31.88 10.81 10.25
C GLY A 365 -32.30 9.55 11.06
N ILE A 366 -33.27 8.82 10.55
CA ILE A 366 -33.79 7.59 11.14
C ILE A 366 -32.99 6.42 10.55
N VAL A 367 -32.16 5.80 11.36
CA VAL A 367 -31.24 4.75 10.88
C VAL A 367 -31.81 3.36 11.10
N SER A 368 -31.71 2.53 10.06
CA SER A 368 -31.81 1.08 10.16
C SER A 368 -30.49 0.47 9.67
N VAL A 369 -30.06 -0.65 10.28
CA VAL A 369 -28.83 -1.33 9.89
C VAL A 369 -29.11 -2.80 9.57
N THR A 370 -28.48 -3.28 8.51
CA THR A 370 -28.46 -4.68 8.10
C THR A 370 -27.07 -5.08 7.61
N ALA A 371 -26.71 -6.34 7.64
CA ALA A 371 -25.49 -6.88 7.05
C ALA A 371 -25.61 -8.37 6.80
N ALA A 372 -24.77 -8.93 5.93
CA ALA A 372 -24.63 -10.37 5.75
C ALA A 372 -24.22 -11.07 7.08
N ASN A 373 -23.39 -10.39 7.87
CA ASN A 373 -23.08 -10.78 9.25
C ASN A 373 -24.18 -10.25 10.20
N GLU A 374 -25.26 -11.01 10.32
CA GLU A 374 -26.42 -10.68 11.17
C GLU A 374 -26.04 -10.35 12.62
N LYS A 375 -25.13 -11.13 13.23
CA LYS A 375 -24.67 -10.88 14.61
C LYS A 375 -23.94 -9.54 14.73
N GLY A 376 -23.09 -9.22 13.77
CA GLY A 376 -22.40 -7.93 13.70
C GLY A 376 -23.37 -6.76 13.55
N ALA A 377 -24.40 -6.90 12.69
CA ALA A 377 -25.46 -5.90 12.51
C ALA A 377 -26.28 -5.68 13.78
N GLN A 378 -26.66 -6.76 14.50
CA GLN A 378 -27.35 -6.67 15.78
C GLN A 378 -26.53 -5.94 16.85
N GLN A 379 -25.24 -6.27 16.98
CA GLN A 379 -24.34 -5.59 17.91
C GLN A 379 -24.20 -4.09 17.59
N LEU A 380 -24.09 -3.77 16.29
CA LEU A 380 -24.01 -2.38 15.85
C LEU A 380 -25.31 -1.62 16.13
N ALA A 381 -26.45 -2.23 15.86
CA ALA A 381 -27.77 -1.68 16.16
C ALA A 381 -27.94 -1.37 17.65
N GLN A 382 -27.53 -2.29 18.53
CA GLN A 382 -27.55 -2.10 19.98
C GLN A 382 -26.62 -0.95 20.41
N LYS A 383 -25.38 -0.92 19.88
CA LYS A 383 -24.40 0.13 20.20
C LYS A 383 -24.93 1.53 19.94
N PHE A 384 -25.59 1.74 18.80
CA PHE A 384 -26.09 3.05 18.38
C PHE A 384 -27.57 3.29 18.71
N ASN A 385 -28.23 2.33 19.36
CA ASN A 385 -29.67 2.36 19.63
C ASN A 385 -30.49 2.65 18.36
N VAL A 386 -30.23 1.89 17.29
CA VAL A 386 -30.93 1.97 16.00
C VAL A 386 -31.63 0.66 15.67
N ARG A 387 -32.51 0.67 14.68
CA ARG A 387 -33.28 -0.51 14.28
C ARG A 387 -32.35 -1.51 13.55
N HIS A 388 -32.32 -2.76 14.00
CA HIS A 388 -31.79 -3.88 13.25
C HIS A 388 -32.84 -4.40 12.25
N VAL A 389 -32.41 -4.65 11.01
CA VAL A 389 -33.22 -5.30 9.97
C VAL A 389 -32.53 -6.57 9.57
N PRO A 390 -33.13 -7.77 9.70
CA PRO A 390 -32.59 -8.99 9.15
C PRO A 390 -32.37 -8.85 7.63
N PHE A 391 -31.28 -9.38 7.10
CA PHE A 391 -30.91 -9.13 5.69
C PHE A 391 -32.00 -9.60 4.70
N HIS A 392 -32.69 -10.71 5.01
CA HIS A 392 -33.81 -11.21 4.19
C HIS A 392 -35.03 -10.29 4.18
N ASN A 393 -35.19 -9.38 5.15
CA ASN A 393 -36.26 -8.38 5.23
C ASN A 393 -35.86 -7.00 4.62
N LEU A 394 -34.71 -6.96 3.92
CA LEU A 394 -34.20 -5.76 3.26
C LEU A 394 -35.28 -5.13 2.37
N TYR A 395 -35.97 -5.94 1.58
CA TYR A 395 -36.93 -5.48 0.57
C TYR A 395 -38.26 -4.93 1.14
N ASP A 396 -38.58 -5.28 2.38
CA ASP A 396 -39.76 -4.80 3.10
C ASP A 396 -39.47 -3.57 3.95
N THR A 397 -38.21 -3.09 3.92
CA THR A 397 -37.78 -1.96 4.72
C THR A 397 -37.92 -0.66 3.94
N LEU A 398 -38.66 0.28 4.50
CA LEU A 398 -38.76 1.62 3.93
C LEU A 398 -37.41 2.34 4.06
N ALA A 399 -36.89 2.82 2.94
CA ALA A 399 -35.64 3.58 2.87
C ALA A 399 -35.79 4.74 1.89
N ASP A 400 -35.45 5.94 2.34
CA ASP A 400 -35.24 7.12 1.50
C ASP A 400 -33.79 7.17 0.97
N VAL A 401 -32.86 6.61 1.76
CA VAL A 401 -31.43 6.56 1.46
C VAL A 401 -30.91 5.15 1.76
N ILE A 402 -30.14 4.61 0.82
CA ILE A 402 -29.41 3.35 0.96
C ILE A 402 -27.91 3.66 0.96
N VAL A 403 -27.20 3.14 1.96
CA VAL A 403 -25.76 3.31 2.09
C VAL A 403 -25.08 1.96 2.17
N ILE A 404 -24.28 1.64 1.16
CA ILE A 404 -23.46 0.44 1.15
C ILE A 404 -22.16 0.77 1.89
N ALA A 405 -21.83 -0.01 2.92
CA ALA A 405 -20.66 0.17 3.77
C ALA A 405 -19.89 -1.15 3.99
N GLU A 406 -20.07 -2.11 3.08
CA GLU A 406 -19.47 -3.43 3.13
C GLU A 406 -19.12 -3.92 1.72
N PRO A 407 -17.80 -4.19 1.42
CA PRO A 407 -17.36 -4.56 0.07
C PRO A 407 -17.90 -5.92 -0.44
N SER A 408 -18.37 -6.78 0.46
CA SER A 408 -18.91 -8.10 0.09
C SER A 408 -20.30 -8.04 -0.53
N ILE A 409 -20.98 -6.91 -0.44
CA ILE A 409 -22.33 -6.72 -1.01
C ILE A 409 -22.23 -6.48 -2.52
N GLN A 410 -22.95 -7.30 -3.28
CA GLN A 410 -22.94 -7.25 -4.74
C GLN A 410 -24.36 -7.19 -5.31
N MET A 411 -24.45 -6.88 -6.61
CA MET A 411 -25.68 -7.05 -7.37
C MET A 411 -25.90 -8.51 -7.71
N GLY A 412 -27.09 -9.05 -7.42
CA GLY A 412 -27.37 -10.45 -7.73
C GLY A 412 -28.63 -11.00 -7.08
N HIS A 413 -28.67 -12.31 -6.96
CA HIS A 413 -29.77 -13.08 -6.35
C HIS A 413 -29.27 -14.00 -5.21
N GLY A 414 -28.03 -13.86 -4.79
CA GLY A 414 -27.46 -14.58 -3.65
C GLY A 414 -28.04 -14.12 -2.31
N LYS A 415 -27.71 -14.87 -1.24
CA LYS A 415 -28.25 -14.57 0.11
C LYS A 415 -27.79 -13.21 0.67
N ALA A 416 -26.68 -12.69 0.20
CA ALA A 416 -26.11 -11.41 0.61
C ALA A 416 -26.09 -10.37 -0.52
N ASP A 417 -26.79 -10.63 -1.63
CA ASP A 417 -26.83 -9.73 -2.78
C ASP A 417 -28.02 -8.79 -2.72
N ILE A 418 -27.91 -7.66 -3.38
CA ILE A 418 -29.01 -6.72 -3.59
C ILE A 418 -29.58 -6.95 -5.00
N ASN A 419 -30.89 -7.21 -5.06
CA ASN A 419 -31.59 -7.30 -6.34
C ASN A 419 -31.89 -5.91 -6.90
N ALA A 420 -31.72 -5.75 -8.21
CA ALA A 420 -32.01 -4.52 -8.95
C ALA A 420 -33.44 -3.96 -8.67
N GLY A 421 -34.43 -4.84 -8.49
CA GLY A 421 -35.82 -4.45 -8.19
C GLY A 421 -36.01 -3.70 -6.87
N TYR A 422 -34.99 -3.62 -6.03
CA TYR A 422 -35.06 -2.83 -4.78
C TYR A 422 -34.99 -1.32 -5.02
N PHE A 423 -34.23 -0.89 -6.02
CA PHE A 423 -34.02 0.54 -6.28
C PHE A 423 -35.25 1.23 -6.88
N ARG A 424 -35.64 2.36 -6.30
CA ARG A 424 -36.77 3.18 -6.74
C ARG A 424 -36.30 4.62 -7.00
N THR A 425 -36.90 5.31 -7.94
CA THR A 425 -36.57 6.69 -8.35
C THR A 425 -36.57 7.71 -7.21
N THR A 426 -37.29 7.41 -6.13
CA THR A 426 -37.37 8.28 -4.95
C THR A 426 -36.20 8.12 -4.01
N MET A 427 -35.39 7.08 -4.19
CA MET A 427 -34.25 6.77 -3.29
C MET A 427 -32.98 7.50 -3.69
N ALA A 428 -32.16 7.78 -2.69
CA ALA A 428 -30.76 8.13 -2.88
C ALA A 428 -29.88 6.91 -2.52
N VAL A 429 -28.80 6.68 -3.28
CA VAL A 429 -27.87 5.56 -3.07
C VAL A 429 -26.46 6.09 -2.97
N MET A 430 -25.74 5.64 -1.95
CA MET A 430 -24.34 5.93 -1.69
C MET A 430 -23.60 4.62 -1.46
N ASP A 431 -22.41 4.48 -2.04
CA ASP A 431 -21.52 3.35 -1.78
C ASP A 431 -20.18 3.87 -1.24
N LEU A 432 -19.88 3.51 0.00
CA LEU A 432 -18.63 3.86 0.70
C LEU A 432 -17.57 2.76 0.60
N SER A 433 -17.95 1.58 0.09
CA SER A 433 -17.12 0.38 0.19
C SER A 433 -15.97 0.32 -0.82
N ALA A 434 -16.10 1.03 -1.94
CA ALA A 434 -15.15 0.98 -3.06
C ALA A 434 -14.59 2.35 -3.48
N MET A 435 -14.74 3.38 -2.63
CA MET A 435 -14.24 4.73 -2.93
C MET A 435 -12.77 4.73 -3.38
N PRO A 436 -12.40 5.48 -4.40
CA PRO A 436 -13.23 6.44 -5.18
C PRO A 436 -13.99 5.82 -6.36
N ASP A 437 -13.92 4.52 -6.57
CA ASP A 437 -14.40 3.84 -7.78
C ASP A 437 -15.93 3.73 -7.79
N ASP A 438 -16.52 3.74 -8.98
CA ASP A 438 -17.93 3.44 -9.20
C ASP A 438 -18.18 1.93 -9.06
N THR A 439 -19.38 1.55 -8.62
CA THR A 439 -19.75 0.16 -8.39
C THR A 439 -20.92 -0.28 -9.25
N PRO A 440 -21.04 -1.59 -9.52
CA PRO A 440 -22.23 -2.13 -10.22
C PRO A 440 -23.54 -1.77 -9.51
N ILE A 441 -23.52 -1.61 -8.18
CA ILE A 441 -24.69 -1.17 -7.38
C ILE A 441 -25.08 0.26 -7.75
N LEU A 442 -24.13 1.17 -7.84
CA LEU A 442 -24.39 2.57 -8.19
C LEU A 442 -24.78 2.71 -9.66
N ALA A 443 -24.16 1.93 -10.54
CA ALA A 443 -24.51 1.89 -11.96
C ALA A 443 -25.99 1.45 -12.15
N GLU A 444 -26.46 0.41 -11.46
CA GLU A 444 -27.83 -0.05 -11.49
C GLU A 444 -28.78 0.98 -10.85
N ALA A 445 -28.43 1.56 -9.70
CA ALA A 445 -29.21 2.59 -9.05
C ALA A 445 -29.43 3.81 -9.98
N ARG A 446 -28.38 4.21 -10.70
CA ARG A 446 -28.43 5.30 -11.70
C ARG A 446 -29.32 4.95 -12.86
N ALA A 447 -29.24 3.73 -13.39
CA ALA A 447 -30.10 3.22 -14.46
C ALA A 447 -31.58 3.19 -14.04
N ARG A 448 -31.88 3.01 -12.75
CA ARG A 448 -33.22 3.05 -12.19
C ARG A 448 -33.70 4.46 -11.81
N GLY A 449 -32.92 5.50 -12.08
CA GLY A 449 -33.28 6.88 -11.82
C GLY A 449 -33.14 7.31 -10.36
N CYS A 450 -32.40 6.57 -9.54
CA CYS A 450 -32.08 7.00 -8.16
C CYS A 450 -31.15 8.21 -8.16
N LYS A 451 -31.18 8.97 -7.08
CA LYS A 451 -30.14 9.97 -6.82
C LYS A 451 -28.88 9.24 -6.36
N VAL A 452 -27.83 9.23 -7.17
CA VAL A 452 -26.56 8.58 -6.79
C VAL A 452 -25.59 9.60 -6.22
N VAL A 453 -24.98 9.28 -5.08
CA VAL A 453 -23.84 10.02 -4.52
C VAL A 453 -22.57 9.44 -5.12
N GLU A 454 -21.80 10.25 -5.82
CA GLU A 454 -20.59 9.80 -6.48
C GLU A 454 -19.50 9.47 -5.45
N PRO A 455 -18.91 8.24 -5.48
CA PRO A 455 -17.90 7.83 -4.51
C PRO A 455 -16.65 8.71 -4.53
N SER A 456 -16.29 9.21 -5.72
CA SER A 456 -15.17 10.14 -5.89
C SER A 456 -15.38 11.45 -5.14
N ASP A 457 -16.62 11.97 -5.03
CA ASP A 457 -16.90 13.20 -4.30
C ASP A 457 -16.72 12.99 -2.80
N VAL A 458 -17.17 11.85 -2.28
CA VAL A 458 -16.96 11.49 -0.88
C VAL A 458 -15.47 11.31 -0.58
N PHE A 459 -14.76 10.58 -1.42
CA PHE A 459 -13.33 10.35 -1.27
C PHE A 459 -12.55 11.67 -1.24
N ARG A 460 -12.82 12.58 -2.20
CA ARG A 460 -12.20 13.91 -2.25
C ARG A 460 -12.45 14.72 -0.99
N ALA A 461 -13.69 14.74 -0.52
CA ALA A 461 -14.07 15.51 0.67
C ALA A 461 -13.38 14.98 1.94
N VAL A 462 -13.33 13.67 2.11
CA VAL A 462 -12.68 13.01 3.26
C VAL A 462 -11.17 13.22 3.22
N LEU A 463 -10.53 12.97 2.07
CA LEU A 463 -9.08 13.10 1.95
C LEU A 463 -8.61 14.55 2.12
N ALA A 464 -9.39 15.53 1.62
CA ALA A 464 -9.10 16.94 1.84
C ALA A 464 -9.16 17.31 3.33
N ALA A 465 -10.13 16.80 4.09
CA ALA A 465 -10.24 17.03 5.52
C ALA A 465 -9.13 16.35 6.33
N GLN A 466 -8.71 15.16 5.92
CA GLN A 466 -7.54 14.48 6.51
C GLN A 466 -6.27 15.28 6.23
N PHE A 467 -6.06 15.74 4.99
CA PHE A 467 -4.92 16.56 4.60
C PHE A 467 -4.85 17.88 5.38
N GLU A 468 -5.99 18.58 5.55
CA GLU A 468 -6.05 19.81 6.35
C GLU A 468 -5.68 19.55 7.81
N SER A 469 -6.12 18.42 8.37
CA SER A 469 -5.76 18.02 9.74
C SER A 469 -4.27 17.70 9.89
N LEU A 470 -3.63 17.17 8.85
CA LEU A 470 -2.21 16.85 8.82
C LEU A 470 -1.31 18.09 8.66
N THR A 471 -1.74 19.03 7.84
CA THR A 471 -0.86 20.12 7.37
C THR A 471 -1.30 21.51 7.86
N GLY A 472 -2.52 21.65 8.33
CA GLY A 472 -3.15 22.96 8.59
C GLY A 472 -3.44 23.78 7.33
N LYS A 473 -3.30 23.19 6.12
CA LYS A 473 -3.47 23.84 4.82
C LYS A 473 -4.63 23.20 4.06
N GLN A 474 -5.32 23.98 3.24
CA GLN A 474 -6.34 23.44 2.35
C GLN A 474 -5.73 22.53 1.27
N PHE A 475 -6.43 21.46 0.93
CA PHE A 475 -6.05 20.57 -0.17
C PHE A 475 -6.16 21.31 -1.50
N PRO A 476 -5.12 21.31 -2.36
CA PRO A 476 -5.14 22.02 -3.63
C PRO A 476 -6.10 21.36 -4.63
N ALA A 477 -7.26 21.94 -4.90
CA ALA A 477 -8.32 21.35 -5.73
C ALA A 477 -7.85 20.92 -7.14
N THR A 478 -6.90 21.65 -7.72
CA THR A 478 -6.33 21.35 -9.05
C THR A 478 -5.54 20.03 -9.13
N VAL A 479 -5.22 19.41 -7.99
CA VAL A 479 -4.57 18.09 -7.95
C VAL A 479 -5.51 16.99 -8.45
N TRP A 480 -6.82 17.15 -8.26
CA TRP A 480 -7.78 16.12 -8.65
C TRP A 480 -7.87 15.92 -10.15
N ASP A 481 -7.67 16.99 -10.94
CA ASP A 481 -7.70 16.92 -12.40
C ASP A 481 -6.56 16.02 -12.93
N ASP A 482 -5.39 16.09 -12.27
CA ASP A 482 -4.22 15.28 -12.64
C ASP A 482 -4.33 13.83 -12.13
N VAL A 483 -4.87 13.62 -10.94
CA VAL A 483 -4.92 12.30 -10.27
C VAL A 483 -5.95 11.38 -10.90
N LEU A 484 -7.13 11.91 -11.30
CA LEU A 484 -8.20 11.12 -11.88
C LEU A 484 -8.07 10.98 -13.40
N ALA A 485 -7.37 11.89 -14.09
CA ALA A 485 -7.13 11.79 -15.53
C ALA A 485 -6.05 10.74 -15.89
N ASN A 486 -5.13 10.45 -14.98
CA ASN A 486 -3.99 9.55 -15.18
C ASN A 486 -4.14 8.26 -14.38
N GLU A 487 -5.33 7.65 -14.34
CA GLU A 487 -5.51 6.34 -13.75
C GLU A 487 -4.74 5.27 -14.54
N PRO A 488 -3.92 4.43 -13.86
CA PRO A 488 -3.19 3.35 -14.50
C PRO A 488 -4.07 2.21 -14.97
#